data_1ef6ee517b27460cb2cc0aafd159f37e
#
_entry.id   1ef6ee517b27460cb2cc0aafd159f37e
#
_cell.length_a   1.000
_cell.length_b   1.000
_cell.length_c   1.000
_cell.angle_alpha   90.00
_cell.angle_beta   90.00
_cell.angle_gamma   90.00
#
_symmetry.space_group_name_H-M   'P 1'
#
loop_
_entity.id
_entity.type
_entity.pdbx_description
1 polymer ?
#
loop_
_entity_poly.entity_id
_entity_poly.type
_entity_poly.pdbx_seq_one_letter_code
_entity_poly.pdbx_strand_id
1 'polypeptide(L)'
;ASDVYKRQTESVVRGLLQNGEEVASAGAGTELELVLDATPFYAESGGQAADTGLITGDGFRLEVLDVQAPVKGLSVHRVKVLDGEVAAGAQALGAIDLQRRLDGEKAHSGTHLVHAALHQILGPEATQSGSFNKEGYLRFDFRWAEALSAGARSEVEDVVNIAIRDDHAVLTQEMSLEEARALGAMSLFGEKYGDRVRV
;
A
#
# COMPACT_ATOMS: atom_id res chain seq x y z
N ALA A 1 7.28 3.87 12.01
CA ALA A 1 5.92 3.53 11.63
C ALA A 1 5.45 4.57 10.63
N SER A 2 5.12 4.14 9.41
CA SER A 2 4.48 5.02 8.44
C SER A 2 3.12 5.42 9.00
N ASP A 3 2.92 6.72 9.19
CA ASP A 3 1.62 7.24 9.58
C ASP A 3 0.79 7.39 8.31
N VAL A 4 0.01 6.37 7.99
CA VAL A 4 -0.77 6.24 6.74
C VAL A 4 -1.70 7.44 6.49
N TYR A 5 -1.94 8.26 7.52
CA TYR A 5 -2.78 9.46 7.43
C TYR A 5 -1.99 10.74 7.14
N LYS A 6 -0.65 10.71 7.23
CA LYS A 6 0.17 11.87 6.91
C LYS A 6 0.40 11.99 5.41
N ARG A 7 0.16 13.17 4.90
CA ARG A 7 0.42 13.54 3.50
C ARG A 7 1.83 14.07 3.31
N GLN A 8 2.42 14.59 4.39
CA GLN A 8 3.77 15.14 4.45
C GLN A 8 4.42 14.82 5.80
N THR A 9 5.73 14.65 5.81
CA THR A 9 6.50 14.40 7.04
C THR A 9 7.88 15.03 6.91
N GLU A 10 8.25 15.84 7.90
CA GLU A 10 9.64 16.27 8.09
C GLU A 10 10.48 15.08 8.55
N SER A 11 11.67 14.97 8.02
CA SER A 11 12.54 13.82 8.24
C SER A 11 14.01 14.17 8.07
N VAL A 12 14.88 13.23 8.45
CA VAL A 12 16.32 13.29 8.23
C VAL A 12 16.75 12.10 7.37
N VAL A 13 17.57 12.36 6.37
CA VAL A 13 18.19 11.32 5.55
C VAL A 13 19.16 10.53 6.41
N ARG A 14 18.93 9.27 6.65
CA ARG A 14 19.74 8.40 7.49
C ARG A 14 20.80 7.62 6.73
N GLY A 15 20.56 7.32 5.47
CA GLY A 15 21.50 6.60 4.62
C GLY A 15 21.11 6.68 3.16
N LEU A 16 22.12 6.54 2.32
CA LEU A 16 22.03 6.50 0.87
C LEU A 16 22.79 5.28 0.38
N LEU A 17 22.15 4.47 -0.48
CA LEU A 17 22.78 3.31 -1.10
C LEU A 17 22.65 3.40 -2.61
N GLN A 18 23.75 3.27 -3.31
CA GLN A 18 23.79 3.18 -4.76
C GLN A 18 24.40 1.84 -5.16
N ASN A 19 23.65 1.05 -5.92
CA ASN A 19 24.02 -0.31 -6.32
C ASN A 19 24.39 -1.23 -5.12
N GLY A 20 23.72 -1.04 -3.98
CA GLY A 20 23.95 -1.82 -2.76
C GLY A 20 25.14 -1.36 -1.90
N GLU A 21 25.84 -0.31 -2.31
CA GLU A 21 26.95 0.29 -1.53
C GLU A 21 26.53 1.62 -0.92
N GLU A 22 26.93 1.85 0.33
CA GLU A 22 26.66 3.11 1.02
C GLU A 22 27.48 4.24 0.39
N VAL A 23 26.80 5.36 0.11
CA VAL A 23 27.42 6.57 -0.44
C VAL A 23 27.14 7.78 0.46
N ALA A 24 28.06 8.73 0.51
CA ALA A 24 27.93 9.92 1.34
C ALA A 24 26.95 10.94 0.75
N SER A 25 26.88 11.05 -0.58
CA SER A 25 25.99 11.94 -1.32
C SER A 25 25.70 11.43 -2.72
N ALA A 26 24.67 12.00 -3.34
CA ALA A 26 24.29 11.71 -4.73
C ALA A 26 23.73 12.95 -5.42
N GLY A 27 24.19 13.20 -6.64
CA GLY A 27 23.82 14.35 -7.46
C GLY A 27 22.71 14.06 -8.48
N ALA A 28 22.24 15.11 -9.14
CA ALA A 28 21.15 15.08 -10.11
C ALA A 28 21.36 14.00 -11.20
N GLY A 29 20.26 13.33 -11.55
CA GLY A 29 20.21 12.22 -12.52
C GLY A 29 20.49 10.83 -11.91
N THR A 30 20.97 10.75 -10.66
CA THR A 30 21.26 9.48 -10.00
C THR A 30 19.97 8.81 -9.50
N GLU A 31 19.85 7.50 -9.70
CA GLU A 31 18.89 6.64 -9.00
C GLU A 31 19.61 5.92 -7.85
N LEU A 32 18.98 5.88 -6.68
CA LEU A 32 19.53 5.27 -5.48
C LEU A 32 18.43 4.86 -4.50
N GLU A 33 18.81 4.12 -3.47
CA GLU A 33 17.97 3.81 -2.32
C GLU A 33 18.29 4.79 -1.18
N LEU A 34 17.24 5.27 -0.51
CA LEU A 34 17.32 6.26 0.56
C LEU A 34 16.51 5.80 1.76
N VAL A 35 17.07 5.98 2.94
CA VAL A 35 16.43 5.72 4.23
C VAL A 35 16.18 7.02 4.96
N LEU A 36 14.94 7.22 5.40
CA LEU A 36 14.51 8.34 6.25
C LEU A 36 14.24 7.83 7.68
N ASP A 37 14.40 8.69 8.69
CA ASP A 37 14.04 8.38 10.08
C ASP A 37 12.52 8.36 10.30
N ALA A 38 11.78 9.15 9.52
CA ALA A 38 10.32 9.16 9.47
C ALA A 38 9.84 9.29 8.03
N THR A 39 8.72 8.68 7.67
CA THR A 39 8.23 8.70 6.30
C THR A 39 6.70 8.75 6.23
N PRO A 40 6.12 9.58 5.32
CA PRO A 40 4.69 9.53 5.02
C PRO A 40 4.36 8.47 3.97
N PHE A 41 5.37 7.92 3.28
CA PHE A 41 5.18 6.99 2.17
C PHE A 41 4.81 5.60 2.65
N TYR A 42 3.73 5.06 2.10
CA TYR A 42 3.34 3.67 2.29
C TYR A 42 4.29 2.76 1.51
N ALA A 43 4.90 1.80 2.19
CA ALA A 43 5.66 0.75 1.54
C ALA A 43 4.73 -0.32 0.96
N GLU A 44 5.07 -0.89 -0.20
CA GLU A 44 4.31 -1.97 -0.81
C GLU A 44 4.03 -3.09 0.20
N SER A 45 2.77 -3.36 0.44
CA SER A 45 2.32 -4.37 1.40
C SER A 45 0.85 -4.72 1.17
N GLY A 46 0.42 -5.91 1.60
CA GLY A 46 -0.98 -6.32 1.58
C GLY A 46 -1.61 -6.27 0.17
N GLY A 47 -0.83 -6.43 -0.88
CA GLY A 47 -1.29 -6.35 -2.26
C GLY A 47 -1.51 -4.93 -2.78
N GLN A 48 -1.18 -3.89 -2.01
CA GLN A 48 -1.25 -2.49 -2.46
C GLN A 48 0.15 -2.00 -2.84
N ALA A 49 0.27 -1.38 -4.02
CA ALA A 49 1.49 -0.76 -4.50
C ALA A 49 1.96 0.37 -3.55
N ALA A 50 3.26 0.60 -3.54
CA ALA A 50 3.87 1.68 -2.78
C ALA A 50 3.40 3.06 -3.24
N ASP A 51 3.51 4.03 -2.33
CA ASP A 51 3.36 5.44 -2.69
C ASP A 51 4.50 5.93 -3.56
N THR A 52 4.19 6.99 -4.28
CA THR A 52 5.15 7.86 -4.95
C THR A 52 5.00 9.29 -4.47
N GLY A 53 5.86 10.18 -4.89
CA GLY A 53 5.82 11.59 -4.56
C GLY A 53 7.19 12.23 -4.61
N LEU A 54 7.40 13.24 -3.78
CA LEU A 54 8.63 14.02 -3.75
C LEU A 54 9.25 14.04 -2.35
N ILE A 55 10.58 14.03 -2.31
CA ILE A 55 11.36 14.38 -1.12
C ILE A 55 12.17 15.62 -1.47
N THR A 56 12.01 16.68 -0.69
CA THR A 56 12.67 17.96 -0.91
C THR A 56 13.46 18.36 0.31
N GLY A 57 14.57 19.03 0.10
CA GLY A 57 15.40 19.63 1.15
C GLY A 57 16.14 20.84 0.63
N ASP A 58 17.02 21.42 1.47
CA ASP A 58 17.84 22.55 1.06
C ASP A 58 18.81 22.11 -0.04
N GLY A 59 18.62 22.65 -1.23
CA GLY A 59 19.48 22.39 -2.39
C GLY A 59 19.25 21.05 -3.10
N PHE A 60 18.18 20.29 -2.81
CA PHE A 60 17.87 19.07 -3.55
C PHE A 60 16.37 18.78 -3.69
N ARG A 61 16.04 18.01 -4.73
CA ARG A 61 14.70 17.45 -4.97
C ARG A 61 14.81 16.06 -5.55
N LEU A 62 14.08 15.12 -4.93
CA LEU A 62 14.05 13.71 -5.32
C LEU A 62 12.63 13.30 -5.69
N GLU A 63 12.51 12.46 -6.70
CA GLU A 63 11.28 11.73 -7.03
C GLU A 63 11.31 10.36 -6.34
N VAL A 64 10.26 10.02 -5.61
CA VAL A 64 10.09 8.68 -5.03
C VAL A 64 9.43 7.78 -6.08
N LEU A 65 10.16 6.76 -6.51
CA LEU A 65 9.73 5.81 -7.53
C LEU A 65 9.05 4.58 -6.94
N ASP A 66 9.49 4.15 -5.75
CA ASP A 66 9.02 2.96 -5.06
C ASP A 66 9.41 3.01 -3.57
N VAL A 67 8.69 2.29 -2.72
CA VAL A 67 9.01 2.16 -1.30
C VAL A 67 8.81 0.70 -0.87
N GLN A 68 9.84 0.11 -0.29
CA GLN A 68 9.83 -1.25 0.20
C GLN A 68 10.12 -1.30 1.72
N ALA A 69 9.60 -2.31 2.40
CA ALA A 69 9.86 -2.55 3.83
C ALA A 69 10.52 -3.94 4.02
N PRO A 70 11.84 -4.05 3.76
CA PRO A 70 12.53 -5.34 3.80
C PRO A 70 12.54 -5.99 5.18
N VAL A 71 12.47 -5.17 6.23
CA VAL A 71 12.30 -5.62 7.61
C VAL A 71 11.34 -4.68 8.34
N LYS A 72 10.71 -5.18 9.39
CA LYS A 72 9.76 -4.40 10.20
C LYS A 72 10.41 -3.12 10.74
N GLY A 73 9.79 -1.99 10.44
CA GLY A 73 10.23 -0.67 10.93
C GLY A 73 11.28 0.03 10.06
N LEU A 74 11.73 -0.58 8.97
CA LEU A 74 12.63 0.04 8.00
C LEU A 74 11.91 0.21 6.65
N SER A 75 11.76 1.47 6.22
CA SER A 75 11.29 1.80 4.87
C SER A 75 12.47 2.27 4.03
N VAL A 76 12.64 1.63 2.89
CA VAL A 76 13.67 1.96 1.89
C VAL A 76 12.97 2.58 0.67
N HIS A 77 13.36 3.80 0.33
CA HIS A 77 12.78 4.56 -0.78
C HIS A 77 13.72 4.49 -1.98
N ARG A 78 13.26 3.92 -3.08
CA ARG A 78 13.96 4.03 -4.36
C ARG A 78 13.63 5.38 -4.97
N VAL A 79 14.63 6.22 -5.14
CA VAL A 79 14.47 7.60 -5.56
C VAL A 79 15.35 7.94 -6.76
N LYS A 80 14.94 8.97 -7.49
CA LYS A 80 15.75 9.64 -8.51
C LYS A 80 16.01 11.07 -8.08
N VAL A 81 17.27 11.47 -8.08
CA VAL A 81 17.66 12.88 -7.85
C VAL A 81 17.26 13.70 -9.07
N LEU A 82 16.27 14.58 -8.92
CA LEU A 82 15.82 15.47 -9.99
C LEU A 82 16.71 16.69 -10.11
N ASP A 83 17.03 17.32 -8.95
CA ASP A 83 17.83 18.52 -8.87
C ASP A 83 18.77 18.47 -7.66
N GLY A 84 19.93 19.10 -7.77
CA GLY A 84 20.87 19.31 -6.68
C GLY A 84 21.63 18.07 -6.24
N GLU A 85 22.01 18.04 -4.97
CA GLU A 85 22.76 16.96 -4.35
C GLU A 85 22.20 16.65 -2.95
N VAL A 86 21.85 15.40 -2.70
CA VAL A 86 21.39 14.91 -1.40
C VAL A 86 22.57 14.24 -0.66
N ALA A 87 22.67 14.48 0.65
CA ALA A 87 23.67 13.85 1.51
C ALA A 87 23.04 13.23 2.75
N ALA A 88 23.74 12.26 3.35
CA ALA A 88 23.34 11.71 4.65
C ALA A 88 23.36 12.82 5.73
N GLY A 89 22.37 12.82 6.61
CA GLY A 89 22.16 13.86 7.63
C GLY A 89 21.36 15.07 7.18
N ALA A 90 21.03 15.19 5.87
CA ALA A 90 20.24 16.31 5.36
C ALA A 90 18.81 16.30 5.91
N GLN A 91 18.28 17.48 6.23
CA GLN A 91 16.86 17.67 6.53
C GLN A 91 16.04 17.56 5.26
N ALA A 92 14.91 16.88 5.33
CA ALA A 92 14.06 16.61 4.20
C ALA A 92 12.57 16.72 4.56
N LEU A 93 11.75 17.07 3.59
CA LEU A 93 10.29 16.99 3.65
C LEU A 93 9.83 15.96 2.62
N GLY A 94 9.27 14.86 3.10
CA GLY A 94 8.59 13.88 2.24
C GLY A 94 7.15 14.30 2.00
N ALA A 95 6.69 14.30 0.75
CA ALA A 95 5.32 14.60 0.35
C ALA A 95 4.82 13.54 -0.65
N ILE A 96 3.73 12.85 -0.30
CA ILE A 96 3.14 11.81 -1.16
C ILE A 96 2.40 12.44 -2.35
N ASP A 97 2.30 11.69 -3.46
CA ASP A 97 1.31 11.95 -4.50
C ASP A 97 -0.07 11.53 -3.97
N LEU A 98 -0.81 12.53 -3.49
CA LEU A 98 -2.11 12.30 -2.85
C LEU A 98 -3.12 11.66 -3.80
N GLN A 99 -3.11 12.04 -5.09
CA GLN A 99 -4.08 11.49 -6.03
C GLN A 99 -3.83 9.99 -6.25
N ARG A 100 -2.58 9.59 -6.42
CA ARG A 100 -2.21 8.17 -6.54
C ARG A 100 -2.55 7.38 -5.28
N ARG A 101 -2.31 7.93 -4.08
CA ARG A 101 -2.70 7.32 -2.81
C ARG A 101 -4.20 7.06 -2.79
N LEU A 102 -5.03 8.08 -3.06
CA LEU A 102 -6.49 7.96 -3.04
C LEU A 102 -6.99 6.95 -4.08
N ASP A 103 -6.39 6.90 -5.25
CA ASP A 103 -6.81 5.94 -6.29
C ASP A 103 -6.36 4.51 -5.94
N GLY A 104 -5.23 4.34 -5.26
CA GLY A 104 -4.81 3.06 -4.69
C GLY A 104 -5.75 2.58 -3.58
N GLU A 105 -6.18 3.46 -2.69
CA GLU A 105 -7.17 3.17 -1.63
C GLU A 105 -8.52 2.76 -2.21
N LYS A 106 -8.99 3.42 -3.29
CA LYS A 106 -10.22 3.01 -4.01
C LYS A 106 -10.07 1.62 -4.61
N ALA A 107 -8.94 1.33 -5.26
CA ALA A 107 -8.68 0.00 -5.82
C ALA A 107 -8.65 -1.07 -4.73
N HIS A 108 -8.05 -0.79 -3.57
CA HIS A 108 -8.01 -1.69 -2.42
C HIS A 108 -9.42 -1.94 -1.86
N SER A 109 -10.21 -0.89 -1.65
CA SER A 109 -11.61 -1.03 -1.23
C SER A 109 -12.44 -1.81 -2.26
N GLY A 110 -12.24 -1.54 -3.56
CA GLY A 110 -12.87 -2.28 -4.65
C GLY A 110 -12.53 -3.77 -4.62
N THR A 111 -11.30 -4.13 -4.25
CA THR A 111 -10.88 -5.53 -4.07
C THR A 111 -11.70 -6.24 -2.99
N HIS A 112 -11.96 -5.58 -1.85
CA HIS A 112 -12.80 -6.15 -0.81
C HIS A 112 -14.27 -6.32 -1.26
N LEU A 113 -14.81 -5.37 -2.02
CA LEU A 113 -16.15 -5.48 -2.57
C LEU A 113 -16.26 -6.63 -3.60
N VAL A 114 -15.27 -6.78 -4.47
CA VAL A 114 -15.19 -7.92 -5.41
C VAL A 114 -15.12 -9.24 -4.65
N HIS A 115 -14.32 -9.34 -3.60
CA HIS A 115 -14.21 -10.54 -2.77
C HIS A 115 -15.56 -10.89 -2.12
N ALA A 116 -16.23 -9.91 -1.53
CA ALA A 116 -17.55 -10.10 -0.92
C ALA A 116 -18.60 -10.54 -1.96
N ALA A 117 -18.61 -9.93 -3.14
CA ALA A 117 -19.51 -10.31 -4.24
C ALA A 117 -19.25 -11.74 -4.73
N LEU A 118 -17.99 -12.14 -4.89
CA LEU A 118 -17.62 -13.51 -5.26
C LEU A 118 -18.10 -14.53 -4.20
N HIS A 119 -17.94 -14.23 -2.92
CA HIS A 119 -18.47 -15.09 -1.84
C HIS A 119 -20.00 -15.18 -1.89
N GLN A 120 -20.70 -14.09 -2.18
CA GLN A 120 -22.15 -14.07 -2.27
C GLN A 120 -22.67 -14.92 -3.44
N ILE A 121 -21.99 -14.86 -4.60
CA ILE A 121 -22.45 -15.48 -5.86
C ILE A 121 -21.97 -16.91 -5.99
N LEU A 122 -20.69 -17.17 -5.66
CA LEU A 122 -20.05 -18.46 -5.83
C LEU A 122 -19.99 -19.29 -4.54
N GLY A 123 -20.13 -18.63 -3.40
CA GLY A 123 -20.01 -19.26 -2.08
C GLY A 123 -18.63 -19.06 -1.43
N PRO A 124 -18.48 -19.48 -0.16
CA PRO A 124 -17.30 -19.27 0.66
C PRO A 124 -16.02 -19.98 0.15
N GLU A 125 -16.18 -20.89 -0.79
CA GLU A 125 -15.06 -21.61 -1.43
C GLU A 125 -14.22 -20.70 -2.34
N ALA A 126 -14.76 -19.57 -2.81
CA ALA A 126 -14.07 -18.59 -3.66
C ALA A 126 -13.06 -17.77 -2.84
N THR A 127 -12.05 -18.43 -2.26
CA THR A 127 -11.07 -17.83 -1.35
C THR A 127 -9.97 -17.11 -2.11
N GLN A 128 -9.54 -15.97 -1.56
CA GLN A 128 -8.43 -15.18 -2.08
C GLN A 128 -7.12 -16.01 -2.11
N SER A 129 -6.42 -15.95 -3.23
CA SER A 129 -5.06 -16.52 -3.41
C SER A 129 -4.01 -15.42 -3.53
N GLY A 130 -4.40 -14.24 -3.98
CA GLY A 130 -3.54 -13.06 -4.13
C GLY A 130 -4.35 -11.84 -4.53
N SER A 131 -3.73 -10.68 -4.42
CA SER A 131 -4.28 -9.42 -4.92
C SER A 131 -3.16 -8.45 -5.27
N PHE A 132 -3.48 -7.52 -6.16
CA PHE A 132 -2.61 -6.39 -6.44
C PHE A 132 -3.45 -5.16 -6.80
N ASN A 133 -3.21 -4.07 -6.10
CA ASN A 133 -3.98 -2.82 -6.20
C ASN A 133 -3.03 -1.65 -6.45
N LYS A 134 -3.34 -0.86 -7.44
CA LYS A 134 -2.69 0.42 -7.72
C LYS A 134 -3.69 1.40 -8.33
N GLU A 135 -3.24 2.61 -8.60
CA GLU A 135 -3.98 3.62 -9.33
C GLU A 135 -4.71 3.06 -10.55
N GLY A 136 -6.06 3.12 -10.54
CA GLY A 136 -6.91 2.69 -11.65
C GLY A 136 -6.86 1.19 -12.00
N TYR A 137 -6.29 0.37 -11.13
CA TYR A 137 -6.13 -1.06 -11.40
C TYR A 137 -6.28 -1.89 -10.13
N LEU A 138 -7.04 -2.97 -10.21
CA LEU A 138 -7.05 -4.04 -9.23
C LEU A 138 -6.94 -5.41 -9.92
N ARG A 139 -6.23 -6.33 -9.28
CA ARG A 139 -6.22 -7.75 -9.60
C ARG A 139 -6.61 -8.52 -8.34
N PHE A 140 -7.53 -9.45 -8.50
CA PHE A 140 -7.95 -10.36 -7.45
C PHE A 140 -7.83 -11.80 -7.94
N ASP A 141 -6.92 -12.56 -7.35
CA ASP A 141 -6.68 -13.94 -7.66
C ASP A 141 -7.43 -14.80 -6.64
N PHE A 142 -8.25 -15.75 -7.08
CA PHE A 142 -9.04 -16.61 -6.20
C PHE A 142 -9.11 -18.05 -6.73
N ARG A 143 -9.41 -18.96 -5.83
CA ARG A 143 -9.57 -20.37 -6.18
C ARG A 143 -11.00 -20.63 -6.61
N TRP A 144 -11.15 -21.22 -7.81
CA TRP A 144 -12.42 -21.67 -8.34
C TRP A 144 -12.19 -22.78 -9.36
N ALA A 145 -13.12 -23.73 -9.47
CA ALA A 145 -12.93 -24.93 -10.31
C ALA A 145 -12.99 -24.62 -11.81
N GLU A 146 -13.73 -23.59 -12.20
CA GLU A 146 -14.02 -23.26 -13.61
C GLU A 146 -13.87 -21.76 -13.87
N ALA A 147 -13.71 -21.39 -15.13
CA ALA A 147 -13.74 -19.98 -15.52
C ALA A 147 -15.15 -19.38 -15.26
N LEU A 148 -15.21 -18.16 -14.77
CA LEU A 148 -16.48 -17.46 -14.56
C LEU A 148 -17.25 -17.30 -15.88
N SER A 149 -18.52 -17.67 -15.87
CA SER A 149 -19.42 -17.39 -16.99
C SER A 149 -19.62 -15.87 -17.17
N ALA A 150 -20.05 -15.46 -18.36
CA ALA A 150 -20.38 -14.05 -18.60
C ALA A 150 -21.49 -13.57 -17.64
N GLY A 151 -22.47 -14.41 -17.34
CA GLY A 151 -23.55 -14.10 -16.38
C GLY A 151 -23.02 -13.86 -14.98
N ALA A 152 -22.16 -14.78 -14.46
CA ALA A 152 -21.57 -14.62 -13.12
C ALA A 152 -20.69 -13.37 -13.02
N ARG A 153 -19.96 -13.01 -14.06
CA ARG A 153 -19.18 -11.76 -14.08
C ARG A 153 -20.06 -10.53 -14.01
N SER A 154 -21.15 -10.50 -14.80
CA SER A 154 -22.12 -9.41 -14.78
C SER A 154 -22.78 -9.27 -13.40
N GLU A 155 -23.12 -10.38 -12.77
CA GLU A 155 -23.72 -10.38 -11.44
C GLU A 155 -22.74 -9.85 -10.36
N VAL A 156 -21.45 -10.21 -10.45
CA VAL A 156 -20.39 -9.64 -9.58
C VAL A 156 -20.30 -8.12 -9.77
N GLU A 157 -20.29 -7.64 -11.02
CA GLU A 157 -20.27 -6.21 -11.33
C GLU A 157 -21.49 -5.49 -10.75
N ASP A 158 -22.67 -6.05 -10.86
CA ASP A 158 -23.92 -5.47 -10.34
C ASP A 158 -23.87 -5.37 -8.81
N VAL A 159 -23.50 -6.44 -8.12
CA VAL A 159 -23.35 -6.44 -6.64
C VAL A 159 -22.36 -5.40 -6.18
N VAL A 160 -21.18 -5.34 -6.79
CA VAL A 160 -20.14 -4.36 -6.46
C VAL A 160 -20.63 -2.92 -6.69
N ASN A 161 -21.26 -2.65 -7.84
CA ASN A 161 -21.78 -1.34 -8.17
C ASN A 161 -22.93 -0.90 -7.27
N ILE A 162 -23.77 -1.83 -6.79
CA ILE A 162 -24.78 -1.55 -5.76
C ILE A 162 -24.10 -1.13 -4.46
N ALA A 163 -23.14 -1.91 -3.96
CA ALA A 163 -22.43 -1.60 -2.73
C ALA A 163 -21.71 -0.24 -2.78
N ILE A 164 -21.12 0.12 -3.94
CA ILE A 164 -20.51 1.44 -4.14
C ILE A 164 -21.56 2.56 -4.06
N ARG A 165 -22.73 2.38 -4.66
CA ARG A 165 -23.82 3.38 -4.62
C ARG A 165 -24.44 3.54 -3.24
N ASP A 166 -24.46 2.47 -2.46
CA ASP A 166 -24.99 2.47 -1.08
C ASP A 166 -24.08 3.23 -0.11
N ASP A 167 -22.84 3.52 -0.52
CA ASP A 167 -21.87 4.36 0.20
C ASP A 167 -21.71 3.95 1.67
N HIS A 168 -21.51 2.65 1.92
CA HIS A 168 -21.34 2.12 3.27
C HIS A 168 -20.12 2.70 3.96
N ALA A 169 -20.26 3.08 5.22
CA ALA A 169 -19.15 3.57 6.03
C ALA A 169 -18.13 2.45 6.27
N VAL A 170 -16.86 2.75 6.00
CA VAL A 170 -15.74 1.89 6.40
C VAL A 170 -15.38 2.20 7.84
N LEU A 171 -15.63 1.25 8.72
CA LEU A 171 -15.31 1.38 10.14
C LEU A 171 -14.02 0.62 10.45
N THR A 172 -13.19 1.18 11.30
CA THR A 172 -11.98 0.53 11.79
C THR A 172 -12.04 0.41 13.30
N GLN A 173 -11.84 -0.80 13.82
CA GLN A 173 -11.82 -1.06 15.26
C GLN A 173 -10.58 -1.89 15.60
N GLU A 174 -9.94 -1.56 16.72
CA GLU A 174 -8.88 -2.38 17.30
C GLU A 174 -9.46 -3.25 18.41
N MET A 175 -9.25 -4.56 18.31
CA MET A 175 -9.76 -5.53 19.27
C MET A 175 -8.80 -6.70 19.42
N SER A 176 -9.11 -7.62 20.34
CA SER A 176 -8.38 -8.88 20.44
C SER A 176 -8.67 -9.78 19.22
N LEU A 177 -7.74 -10.68 18.91
CA LEU A 177 -7.95 -11.66 17.84
C LEU A 177 -9.17 -12.56 18.10
N GLU A 178 -9.48 -12.85 19.38
CA GLU A 178 -10.63 -13.65 19.78
C GLU A 178 -11.94 -12.91 19.49
N GLU A 179 -12.04 -11.64 19.88
CA GLU A 179 -13.19 -10.78 19.57
C GLU A 179 -13.42 -10.64 18.06
N ALA A 180 -12.35 -10.42 17.30
CA ALA A 180 -12.42 -10.32 15.85
C ALA A 180 -12.99 -11.59 15.20
N ARG A 181 -12.55 -12.76 15.67
CA ARG A 181 -13.09 -14.06 15.21
C ARG A 181 -14.56 -14.25 15.58
N ALA A 182 -14.94 -13.84 16.79
CA ALA A 182 -16.33 -13.92 17.25
C ALA A 182 -17.26 -13.03 16.41
N LEU A 183 -16.77 -11.90 15.89
CA LEU A 183 -17.49 -11.02 14.96
C LEU A 183 -17.53 -11.56 13.52
N GLY A 184 -16.88 -12.68 13.22
CA GLY A 184 -16.81 -13.24 11.88
C GLY A 184 -15.81 -12.54 10.96
N ALA A 185 -14.85 -11.80 11.52
CA ALA A 185 -13.79 -11.19 10.71
C ALA A 185 -12.99 -12.27 9.95
N MET A 186 -12.80 -12.05 8.67
CA MET A 186 -12.02 -12.97 7.83
C MET A 186 -10.56 -12.93 8.24
N SER A 187 -9.99 -14.10 8.57
CA SER A 187 -8.56 -14.28 8.79
C SER A 187 -7.98 -15.15 7.69
N LEU A 188 -6.99 -14.64 6.98
CA LEU A 188 -6.33 -15.38 5.91
C LEU A 188 -5.36 -16.42 6.50
N PHE A 189 -5.37 -17.63 5.92
CA PHE A 189 -4.43 -18.68 6.30
C PHE A 189 -3.01 -18.27 5.91
N GLY A 190 -2.09 -18.35 6.89
CA GLY A 190 -0.65 -18.07 6.67
C GLY A 190 -0.19 -16.71 7.17
N GLU A 191 -1.08 -15.80 7.54
CA GLU A 191 -0.69 -14.54 8.19
C GLU A 191 -0.54 -14.72 9.71
N LYS A 192 0.51 -14.11 10.27
CA LYS A 192 0.73 -14.10 11.71
C LYS A 192 0.08 -12.86 12.30
N TYR A 193 -1.05 -13.03 12.94
CA TYR A 193 -1.74 -11.98 13.68
C TYR A 193 -1.18 -11.89 15.11
N GLY A 194 -1.01 -10.67 15.60
CA GLY A 194 -0.70 -10.43 17.02
C GLY A 194 -1.95 -10.60 17.90
N ASP A 195 -1.78 -10.42 19.22
CA ASP A 195 -2.88 -10.50 20.19
C ASP A 195 -3.95 -9.43 19.97
N ARG A 196 -3.57 -8.29 19.40
CA ARG A 196 -4.47 -7.21 18.97
C ARG A 196 -4.43 -7.07 17.45
N VAL A 197 -5.62 -6.95 16.87
CA VAL A 197 -5.84 -6.82 15.44
C VAL A 197 -6.71 -5.61 15.12
N ARG A 198 -6.52 -5.07 13.93
CA ARG A 198 -7.37 -4.04 13.36
C ARG A 198 -8.37 -4.71 12.41
N VAL A 199 -9.65 -4.51 12.67
CA VAL A 199 -10.77 -5.04 11.87
C VAL A 199 -11.50 -3.89 11.22
#